data_8bbe917812328a8b662b52c112f3cbfe
#
_entry.id   8bbe917812328a8b662b52c112f3cbfe
#
_cell.length_a   1.000
_cell.length_b   1.000
_cell.length_c   1.000
_cell.angle_alpha   90.00
_cell.angle_beta   90.00
_cell.angle_gamma   90.00
#
_symmetry.space_group_name_H-M   'P 1'
#
loop_
_entity.id
_entity.type
_entity.pdbx_description
1 polymer ?
#
loop_
_entity_poly.entity_id
_entity_poly.type
_entity_poly.pdbx_seq_one_letter_code
_entity_poly.pdbx_strand_id
1 'polypeptide(L)'
;TNLDNVNIAGVTTFAGNVDINADIDVDGHTNLDNLSVAGVSTFAGAIDLNADLDVDGHTNLDNVSVAGVSTFAGAIDLNADLDVSGTIKGYDYLVAPHGGTTTITVTVANKTSAHRYHGQGSNSGYVFDGFESPFIKLTPGRTYKFDQSDSSNSSHPLYFYHDADKTYAYDDGVTQIGTPGSSGAYTQIVVTDKTPTVLHYMCENHPYMGNSAQLNSSAVITAEDAQIRANFCVKNSGISTFTGNVNISGVTATN
;
A
#
# COMPACT_ATOMS: atom_id res chain seq x y z
N THR A 1 -64.62 31.04 -13.27
CA THR A 1 -64.17 32.39 -13.65
C THR A 1 -62.76 32.30 -14.15
N ASN A 2 -62.50 32.64 -15.39
CA ASN A 2 -61.17 32.78 -15.93
C ASN A 2 -60.70 34.21 -15.77
N LEU A 3 -59.54 34.46 -15.21
CA LEU A 3 -58.93 35.78 -15.09
C LEU A 3 -57.66 35.78 -15.93
N ASP A 4 -57.52 36.68 -16.89
CA ASP A 4 -56.35 36.74 -17.77
C ASP A 4 -55.13 37.33 -17.05
N ASN A 5 -55.32 38.31 -16.16
CA ASN A 5 -54.31 38.93 -15.33
C ASN A 5 -54.89 39.26 -13.95
N VAL A 6 -54.17 38.88 -12.90
CA VAL A 6 -54.47 39.18 -11.51
C VAL A 6 -53.34 39.96 -10.90
N ASN A 7 -53.55 41.19 -10.46
CA ASN A 7 -52.57 41.97 -9.71
C ASN A 7 -53.08 42.18 -8.28
N ILE A 8 -52.38 41.67 -7.29
CA ILE A 8 -52.79 41.80 -5.88
C ILE A 8 -51.69 42.55 -5.15
N ALA A 9 -52.00 43.74 -4.66
CA ALA A 9 -51.05 44.61 -3.95
C ALA A 9 -50.84 44.21 -2.46
N GLY A 10 -51.42 43.13 -2.00
CA GLY A 10 -51.37 42.70 -0.60
C GLY A 10 -51.08 41.21 -0.44
N VAL A 11 -51.46 40.65 0.70
CA VAL A 11 -51.29 39.24 1.03
C VAL A 11 -52.37 38.40 0.37
N THR A 12 -51.98 37.32 -0.28
CA THR A 12 -52.89 36.31 -0.81
C THR A 12 -52.74 35.02 -0.02
N THR A 13 -53.86 34.47 0.45
CA THR A 13 -53.89 33.19 1.14
C THR A 13 -54.70 32.18 0.34
N PHE A 14 -54.08 31.02 0.06
CA PHE A 14 -54.77 29.89 -0.54
C PHE A 14 -54.98 28.84 0.55
N ALA A 15 -56.23 28.44 0.78
CA ALA A 15 -56.57 27.41 1.77
C ALA A 15 -56.42 25.97 1.23
N GLY A 16 -56.15 25.82 -0.04
CA GLY A 16 -55.92 24.53 -0.71
C GLY A 16 -54.71 24.56 -1.61
N ASN A 17 -54.55 23.50 -2.40
CA ASN A 17 -53.43 23.37 -3.33
C ASN A 17 -53.46 24.46 -4.39
N VAL A 18 -52.29 24.94 -4.76
CA VAL A 18 -52.07 25.83 -5.90
C VAL A 18 -51.41 25.03 -7.00
N ASP A 19 -52.03 24.96 -8.17
CA ASP A 19 -51.48 24.32 -9.36
C ASP A 19 -51.07 25.43 -10.34
N ILE A 20 -49.75 25.44 -10.65
CA ILE A 20 -49.16 26.42 -11.57
C ILE A 20 -48.52 25.64 -12.71
N ASN A 21 -49.14 25.74 -13.91
CA ASN A 21 -48.69 25.07 -15.13
C ASN A 21 -47.73 25.93 -15.96
N ALA A 22 -47.09 26.93 -15.34
CA ALA A 22 -46.14 27.85 -15.95
C ALA A 22 -45.01 28.17 -14.97
N ASP A 23 -44.11 29.05 -15.35
CA ASP A 23 -43.00 29.49 -14.52
C ASP A 23 -43.47 30.25 -13.27
N ILE A 24 -42.71 30.11 -12.19
CA ILE A 24 -42.83 30.88 -10.97
C ILE A 24 -41.59 31.77 -10.84
N ASP A 25 -41.82 33.10 -10.83
CA ASP A 25 -40.79 34.07 -10.57
C ASP A 25 -41.02 34.70 -9.19
N VAL A 26 -40.00 34.60 -8.30
CA VAL A 26 -40.09 35.11 -6.94
C VAL A 26 -38.87 35.98 -6.65
N ASP A 27 -39.07 37.29 -6.61
CA ASP A 27 -38.03 38.30 -6.32
C ASP A 27 -37.52 38.28 -4.86
N GLY A 28 -38.27 37.66 -3.97
CA GLY A 28 -38.00 37.67 -2.54
C GLY A 28 -37.67 36.30 -1.94
N HIS A 29 -37.85 36.19 -0.64
CA HIS A 29 -37.68 34.94 0.08
C HIS A 29 -38.79 33.93 -0.20
N THR A 30 -38.44 32.71 -0.44
CA THR A 30 -39.36 31.58 -0.50
C THR A 30 -39.14 30.69 0.72
N ASN A 31 -40.17 30.49 1.54
CA ASN A 31 -40.12 29.56 2.68
C ASN A 31 -41.02 28.36 2.37
N LEU A 32 -40.40 27.18 2.30
CA LEU A 32 -41.08 25.93 1.99
C LEU A 32 -40.75 24.90 3.07
N ASP A 33 -41.77 24.21 3.57
CA ASP A 33 -41.57 23.09 4.50
C ASP A 33 -40.90 21.89 3.80
N ASN A 34 -41.30 21.64 2.55
CA ASN A 34 -40.71 20.59 1.70
C ASN A 34 -40.61 21.08 0.26
N LEU A 35 -39.51 20.80 -0.39
CA LEU A 35 -39.27 21.04 -1.80
C LEU A 35 -38.90 19.73 -2.50
N SER A 36 -39.70 19.35 -3.51
CA SER A 36 -39.39 18.22 -4.40
C SER A 36 -39.21 18.72 -5.82
N VAL A 37 -38.06 18.52 -6.42
CA VAL A 37 -37.72 18.91 -7.79
C VAL A 37 -37.45 17.68 -8.62
N ALA A 38 -38.28 17.42 -9.62
CA ALA A 38 -38.10 16.26 -10.50
C ALA A 38 -37.05 16.49 -11.60
N GLY A 39 -36.55 17.69 -11.74
CA GLY A 39 -35.60 18.10 -12.77
C GLY A 39 -34.29 18.63 -12.19
N VAL A 40 -33.64 19.53 -12.91
CA VAL A 40 -32.39 20.18 -12.52
C VAL A 40 -32.68 21.37 -11.58
N SER A 41 -31.90 21.44 -10.49
CA SER A 41 -31.86 22.64 -9.63
C SER A 41 -30.51 23.32 -9.82
N THR A 42 -30.53 24.64 -10.07
CA THR A 42 -29.31 25.46 -10.19
C THR A 42 -29.31 26.52 -9.09
N PHE A 43 -28.23 26.56 -8.33
CA PHE A 43 -28.00 27.55 -7.28
C PHE A 43 -26.81 28.42 -7.68
N ALA A 44 -27.04 29.71 -7.86
CA ALA A 44 -25.97 30.67 -8.22
C ALA A 44 -25.17 31.14 -6.99
N GLY A 45 -25.67 30.92 -5.79
CA GLY A 45 -25.05 31.31 -4.54
C GLY A 45 -24.71 30.09 -3.67
N ALA A 46 -24.23 30.34 -2.46
CA ALA A 46 -23.96 29.30 -1.47
C ALA A 46 -25.26 28.57 -1.06
N ILE A 47 -25.10 27.27 -0.83
CA ILE A 47 -26.12 26.42 -0.21
C ILE A 47 -25.69 26.17 1.23
N ASP A 48 -26.53 26.55 2.19
CA ASP A 48 -26.35 26.27 3.61
C ASP A 48 -27.32 25.18 4.04
N LEU A 49 -26.75 24.02 4.41
CA LEU A 49 -27.51 22.86 4.87
C LEU A 49 -27.21 22.64 6.35
N ASN A 50 -28.23 22.86 7.20
CA ASN A 50 -28.12 22.63 8.64
C ASN A 50 -28.42 21.18 9.06
N ALA A 51 -28.59 20.29 8.10
CA ALA A 51 -28.86 18.87 8.28
C ALA A 51 -27.98 18.02 7.33
N ASP A 52 -28.22 16.72 7.29
CA ASP A 52 -27.48 15.78 6.46
C ASP A 52 -27.73 16.04 4.96
N LEU A 53 -26.70 15.84 4.15
CA LEU A 53 -26.79 15.76 2.70
C LEU A 53 -26.64 14.30 2.27
N ASP A 54 -27.66 13.73 1.68
CA ASP A 54 -27.64 12.40 1.08
C ASP A 54 -27.60 12.50 -0.45
N VAL A 55 -26.61 11.87 -1.08
CA VAL A 55 -26.41 11.89 -2.53
C VAL A 55 -26.21 10.47 -3.04
N ASP A 56 -27.22 9.93 -3.71
CA ASP A 56 -27.17 8.58 -4.29
C ASP A 56 -26.31 8.49 -5.57
N GLY A 57 -25.97 9.60 -6.17
CA GLY A 57 -25.26 9.66 -7.44
C GLY A 57 -23.81 10.19 -7.36
N HIS A 58 -23.28 10.58 -8.50
CA HIS A 58 -21.97 11.22 -8.58
C HIS A 58 -21.99 12.63 -7.99
N THR A 59 -20.99 12.92 -7.19
CA THR A 59 -20.71 14.27 -6.69
C THR A 59 -19.40 14.76 -7.28
N ASN A 60 -19.41 15.88 -8.00
CA ASN A 60 -18.23 16.52 -8.54
C ASN A 60 -17.99 17.84 -7.77
N LEU A 61 -16.86 17.93 -7.08
CA LEU A 61 -16.51 19.08 -6.25
C LEU A 61 -15.09 19.55 -6.59
N ASP A 62 -14.93 20.84 -6.83
CA ASP A 62 -13.62 21.43 -7.10
C ASP A 62 -12.73 21.43 -5.85
N ASN A 63 -13.30 21.73 -4.70
CA ASN A 63 -12.61 21.72 -3.41
C ASN A 63 -13.50 21.12 -2.32
N VAL A 64 -12.93 20.27 -1.48
CA VAL A 64 -13.62 19.68 -0.33
C VAL A 64 -12.83 19.99 0.94
N SER A 65 -13.49 20.63 1.91
CA SER A 65 -12.93 20.82 3.25
C SER A 65 -13.84 20.15 4.26
N VAL A 66 -13.31 19.18 4.98
CA VAL A 66 -14.03 18.41 6.00
C VAL A 66 -13.42 18.67 7.37
N ALA A 67 -14.18 19.31 8.25
CA ALA A 67 -13.73 19.59 9.63
C ALA A 67 -13.80 18.36 10.56
N GLY A 68 -14.46 17.29 10.13
CA GLY A 68 -14.66 16.06 10.90
C GLY A 68 -13.97 14.85 10.30
N VAL A 69 -14.58 13.68 10.47
CA VAL A 69 -14.08 12.40 9.95
C VAL A 69 -14.65 12.15 8.56
N SER A 70 -13.78 11.79 7.61
CA SER A 70 -14.19 11.25 6.30
C SER A 70 -14.00 9.74 6.29
N THR A 71 -15.03 8.99 5.90
CA THR A 71 -14.97 7.54 5.75
C THR A 71 -15.19 7.17 4.29
N PHE A 72 -14.27 6.41 3.73
CA PHE A 72 -14.36 5.89 2.38
C PHE A 72 -14.48 4.36 2.45
N ALA A 73 -15.58 3.82 1.95
CA ALA A 73 -15.82 2.38 1.92
C ALA A 73 -15.12 1.67 0.74
N GLY A 74 -14.70 2.41 -0.27
CA GLY A 74 -13.99 1.94 -1.44
C GLY A 74 -12.57 2.48 -1.56
N ALA A 75 -11.92 2.17 -2.67
CA ALA A 75 -10.60 2.72 -2.98
C ALA A 75 -10.65 4.24 -3.17
N ILE A 76 -9.60 4.92 -2.74
CA ILE A 76 -9.38 6.34 -3.02
C ILE A 76 -8.34 6.41 -4.12
N ASP A 77 -8.70 7.02 -5.25
CA ASP A 77 -7.78 7.30 -6.35
C ASP A 77 -7.30 8.76 -6.24
N LEU A 78 -6.00 8.93 -6.02
CA LEU A 78 -5.36 10.24 -5.91
C LEU A 78 -4.42 10.42 -7.09
N ASN A 79 -4.76 11.32 -8.01
CA ASN A 79 -3.93 11.65 -9.17
C ASN A 79 -2.87 12.73 -8.87
N ALA A 80 -2.68 13.07 -7.61
CA ALA A 80 -1.71 14.05 -7.12
C ALA A 80 -1.11 13.60 -5.79
N ASP A 81 -0.22 14.41 -5.22
CA ASP A 81 0.42 14.12 -3.95
C ASP A 81 -0.59 14.09 -2.79
N LEU A 82 -0.36 13.18 -1.84
CA LEU A 82 -1.05 13.15 -0.56
C LEU A 82 -0.19 13.83 0.50
N ASP A 83 -0.60 15.00 0.97
CA ASP A 83 0.02 15.68 2.10
C ASP A 83 -0.71 15.31 3.41
N VAL A 84 0.00 14.68 4.34
CA VAL A 84 -0.53 14.26 5.63
C VAL A 84 0.33 14.83 6.75
N SER A 85 -0.16 15.85 7.42
CA SER A 85 0.50 16.44 8.60
C SER A 85 0.38 15.57 9.87
N GLY A 86 -0.46 14.55 9.84
CA GLY A 86 -0.67 13.59 10.93
C GLY A 86 -0.03 12.23 10.67
N THR A 87 -0.48 11.22 11.41
CA THR A 87 0.00 9.84 11.25
C THR A 87 -0.88 9.06 10.28
N ILE A 88 -0.30 8.47 9.24
CA ILE A 88 -0.96 7.47 8.42
C ILE A 88 -0.91 6.13 9.17
N LYS A 89 -2.07 5.67 9.64
CA LYS A 89 -2.22 4.34 10.22
C LYS A 89 -2.65 3.38 9.12
N GLY A 90 -1.69 2.79 8.46
CA GLY A 90 -1.91 1.79 7.42
C GLY A 90 -1.16 0.50 7.74
N TYR A 91 -1.61 -0.60 7.16
CA TYR A 91 -1.07 -1.93 7.44
C TYR A 91 0.39 -2.10 6.99
N ASP A 92 0.92 -1.26 6.08
CA ASP A 92 2.15 -1.60 5.39
C ASP A 92 3.28 -0.58 5.37
N TYR A 93 3.10 0.68 5.72
CA TYR A 93 4.17 1.60 5.36
C TYR A 93 4.83 2.40 6.47
N LEU A 94 4.15 2.78 7.55
CA LEU A 94 4.73 3.73 8.49
C LEU A 94 4.75 3.30 9.96
N VAL A 95 3.84 2.44 10.39
CA VAL A 95 3.84 1.96 11.78
C VAL A 95 3.34 0.52 11.81
N ALA A 96 4.22 -0.41 11.50
CA ALA A 96 3.95 -1.80 11.83
C ALA A 96 4.15 -1.96 13.34
N PRO A 97 3.11 -2.26 14.13
CA PRO A 97 3.29 -2.52 15.55
C PRO A 97 4.26 -3.70 15.72
N HIS A 98 5.06 -3.65 16.78
CA HIS A 98 5.89 -4.79 17.15
C HIS A 98 5.01 -6.04 17.32
N GLY A 99 5.51 -7.17 16.82
CA GLY A 99 4.79 -8.45 16.86
C GLY A 99 3.75 -8.60 15.74
N GLY A 100 3.14 -9.77 15.72
CA GLY A 100 2.16 -10.16 14.72
C GLY A 100 2.75 -10.75 13.45
N THR A 101 1.87 -11.39 12.68
CA THR A 101 2.22 -12.02 11.40
C THR A 101 1.58 -11.26 10.26
N THR A 102 2.39 -10.88 9.27
CA THR A 102 1.91 -10.35 7.99
C THR A 102 1.90 -11.49 6.98
N THR A 103 0.75 -11.76 6.38
CA THR A 103 0.64 -12.76 5.32
C THR A 103 0.67 -12.05 3.97
N ILE A 104 1.52 -12.53 3.07
CA ILE A 104 1.73 -12.04 1.71
C ILE A 104 1.32 -13.18 0.77
N THR A 105 0.39 -12.93 -0.11
CA THR A 105 -0.03 -13.90 -1.13
C THR A 105 1.03 -13.97 -2.22
N VAL A 106 1.53 -15.17 -2.49
CA VAL A 106 2.53 -15.40 -3.54
C VAL A 106 1.90 -16.11 -4.72
N THR A 107 2.10 -15.56 -5.90
CA THR A 107 1.81 -16.22 -7.18
C THR A 107 3.03 -16.15 -8.08
N VAL A 108 3.01 -16.90 -9.16
CA VAL A 108 4.09 -16.91 -10.17
C VAL A 108 3.51 -16.56 -11.53
N ALA A 109 4.14 -15.62 -12.21
CA ALA A 109 3.73 -15.17 -13.55
C ALA A 109 4.95 -14.97 -14.46
N ASN A 110 4.73 -14.82 -15.77
CA ASN A 110 5.79 -14.44 -16.68
C ASN A 110 6.29 -13.04 -16.37
N LYS A 111 7.62 -12.86 -16.39
CA LYS A 111 8.25 -11.57 -16.18
C LYS A 111 7.87 -10.57 -17.26
N THR A 112 7.51 -9.37 -16.85
CA THR A 112 7.38 -8.21 -17.73
C THR A 112 8.66 -7.36 -17.73
N SER A 113 8.69 -6.30 -18.52
CA SER A 113 9.81 -5.33 -18.50
C SER A 113 9.94 -4.60 -17.15
N ALA A 114 8.94 -4.67 -16.27
CA ALA A 114 8.98 -4.10 -14.93
C ALA A 114 9.76 -4.98 -13.93
N HIS A 115 9.99 -6.25 -14.25
CA HIS A 115 10.73 -7.15 -13.37
C HIS A 115 12.22 -6.80 -13.35
N ARG A 116 12.81 -6.66 -12.14
CA ARG A 116 14.24 -6.35 -11.96
C ARG A 116 15.16 -7.21 -12.81
N TYR A 117 14.85 -8.49 -12.96
CA TYR A 117 15.65 -9.46 -13.73
C TYR A 117 14.94 -9.88 -15.02
N HIS A 118 14.26 -8.95 -15.70
CA HIS A 118 13.70 -9.23 -17.01
C HIS A 118 14.79 -9.63 -18.01
N GLY A 119 14.57 -10.70 -18.75
CA GLY A 119 15.56 -11.22 -19.70
C GLY A 119 16.74 -11.97 -19.06
N GLN A 120 16.72 -12.19 -17.72
CA GLN A 120 17.76 -12.93 -17.00
C GLN A 120 17.14 -14.13 -16.26
N GLY A 121 17.81 -15.29 -16.34
CA GLY A 121 17.40 -16.50 -15.64
C GLY A 121 16.06 -17.04 -16.10
N SER A 122 15.19 -17.37 -15.15
CA SER A 122 13.83 -17.86 -15.45
C SER A 122 12.99 -16.81 -16.17
N ASN A 123 12.11 -17.25 -17.08
CA ASN A 123 11.09 -16.39 -17.66
C ASN A 123 9.94 -16.05 -16.67
N SER A 124 9.81 -16.85 -15.60
CA SER A 124 8.83 -16.64 -14.55
C SER A 124 9.41 -15.83 -13.40
N GLY A 125 8.58 -15.05 -12.72
CA GLY A 125 8.89 -14.28 -11.53
C GLY A 125 7.79 -14.38 -10.49
N TYR A 126 8.13 -14.10 -9.23
CA TYR A 126 7.17 -14.00 -8.15
C TYR A 126 6.34 -12.72 -8.25
N VAL A 127 5.08 -12.84 -7.87
CA VAL A 127 4.15 -11.74 -7.71
C VAL A 127 3.65 -11.78 -6.26
N PHE A 128 3.83 -10.71 -5.51
CA PHE A 128 3.42 -10.57 -4.12
C PHE A 128 2.23 -9.61 -4.02
N ASP A 129 1.09 -10.09 -3.51
CA ASP A 129 -0.15 -9.32 -3.40
C ASP A 129 -0.52 -8.55 -4.69
N GLY A 130 -0.24 -9.15 -5.87
CA GLY A 130 -0.48 -8.56 -7.18
C GLY A 130 0.66 -7.70 -7.74
N PHE A 131 1.73 -7.45 -6.98
CA PHE A 131 2.90 -6.69 -7.43
C PHE A 131 4.02 -7.61 -7.94
N GLU A 132 4.49 -7.35 -9.15
CA GLU A 132 5.55 -8.13 -9.76
C GLU A 132 6.89 -7.89 -9.04
N SER A 133 7.39 -8.94 -8.41
CA SER A 133 8.71 -8.99 -7.77
C SER A 133 9.09 -7.72 -6.99
N PRO A 134 8.25 -7.28 -6.02
CA PRO A 134 8.48 -6.02 -5.33
C PRO A 134 9.73 -6.07 -4.46
N PHE A 135 10.39 -4.92 -4.30
CA PHE A 135 11.35 -4.72 -3.22
C PHE A 135 10.56 -4.64 -1.90
N ILE A 136 10.84 -5.51 -0.95
CA ILE A 136 10.10 -5.58 0.32
C ILE A 136 10.91 -5.06 1.50
N LYS A 137 10.21 -4.55 2.53
CA LYS A 137 10.79 -4.15 3.81
C LYS A 137 10.37 -5.13 4.90
N LEU A 138 11.34 -5.59 5.67
CA LEU A 138 11.16 -6.45 6.82
C LEU A 138 11.44 -5.65 8.10
N THR A 139 10.59 -5.81 9.12
CA THR A 139 10.72 -5.10 10.39
C THR A 139 11.04 -6.10 11.51
N PRO A 140 12.10 -5.88 12.32
CA PRO A 140 12.40 -6.71 13.47
C PRO A 140 11.23 -6.83 14.44
N GLY A 141 11.08 -8.02 15.04
CA GLY A 141 9.97 -8.34 15.94
C GLY A 141 8.68 -8.76 15.23
N ARG A 142 8.68 -8.87 13.90
CA ARG A 142 7.54 -9.34 13.10
C ARG A 142 7.83 -10.66 12.40
N THR A 143 6.74 -11.35 12.09
CA THR A 143 6.75 -12.56 11.26
C THR A 143 6.12 -12.26 9.91
N TYR A 144 6.76 -12.68 8.84
CA TYR A 144 6.23 -12.57 7.47
C TYR A 144 6.00 -13.97 6.93
N LYS A 145 4.76 -14.23 6.53
CA LYS A 145 4.32 -15.50 5.94
C LYS A 145 4.04 -15.28 4.46
N PHE A 146 4.79 -15.93 3.61
CA PHE A 146 4.64 -15.94 2.16
C PHE A 146 3.78 -17.14 1.79
N ASP A 147 2.49 -16.92 1.56
CA ASP A 147 1.53 -17.95 1.24
C ASP A 147 1.71 -18.42 -0.20
N GLN A 148 2.17 -19.66 -0.35
CA GLN A 148 2.43 -20.31 -1.63
C GLN A 148 1.37 -21.36 -1.99
N SER A 149 0.15 -21.21 -1.48
CA SER A 149 -0.96 -22.16 -1.74
C SER A 149 -1.45 -22.12 -3.18
N ASP A 150 -1.26 -21.01 -3.89
CA ASP A 150 -1.67 -20.88 -5.29
C ASP A 150 -0.91 -21.85 -6.19
N SER A 151 -1.62 -22.52 -7.11
CA SER A 151 -1.08 -23.57 -7.99
C SER A 151 0.07 -23.11 -8.89
N SER A 152 0.17 -21.80 -9.19
CA SER A 152 1.28 -21.24 -9.95
C SER A 152 2.63 -21.37 -9.26
N ASN A 153 2.64 -21.57 -7.93
CA ASN A 153 3.85 -21.82 -7.15
C ASN A 153 4.41 -23.25 -7.31
N SER A 154 3.73 -24.12 -8.04
CA SER A 154 4.19 -25.50 -8.24
C SER A 154 5.63 -25.50 -8.82
N SER A 155 6.53 -26.23 -8.16
CA SER A 155 7.97 -26.24 -8.47
C SER A 155 8.73 -24.92 -8.23
N HIS A 156 8.12 -23.97 -7.52
CA HIS A 156 8.73 -22.69 -7.21
C HIS A 156 8.80 -22.42 -5.69
N PRO A 157 9.56 -23.21 -4.90
CA PRO A 157 9.74 -22.94 -3.48
C PRO A 157 10.48 -21.62 -3.28
N LEU A 158 9.93 -20.75 -2.41
CA LEU A 158 10.52 -19.47 -2.06
C LEU A 158 11.53 -19.67 -0.94
N TYR A 159 12.74 -19.17 -1.15
CA TYR A 159 13.84 -19.17 -0.19
C TYR A 159 14.42 -17.79 0.00
N PHE A 160 15.10 -17.60 1.13
CA PHE A 160 15.90 -16.40 1.38
C PHE A 160 17.39 -16.69 1.22
N TYR A 161 18.11 -15.70 0.68
CA TYR A 161 19.54 -15.78 0.40
C TYR A 161 20.25 -14.49 0.81
N HIS A 162 21.55 -14.59 1.12
CA HIS A 162 22.39 -13.42 1.35
C HIS A 162 22.71 -12.65 0.06
N ASP A 163 22.59 -13.28 -1.07
CA ASP A 163 22.96 -12.77 -2.39
C ASP A 163 21.94 -13.16 -3.47
N ALA A 164 21.90 -12.40 -4.57
CA ALA A 164 20.93 -12.57 -5.64
C ALA A 164 21.18 -13.80 -6.53
N ASP A 165 22.40 -14.32 -6.55
CA ASP A 165 22.81 -15.49 -7.32
C ASP A 165 22.65 -16.81 -6.55
N LYS A 166 22.09 -16.73 -5.33
CA LYS A 166 21.73 -17.87 -4.48
C LYS A 166 22.92 -18.71 -4.01
N THR A 167 24.09 -18.09 -3.85
CA THR A 167 25.28 -18.80 -3.39
C THR A 167 25.17 -19.24 -1.93
N TYR A 168 24.56 -18.37 -1.09
CA TYR A 168 24.42 -18.62 0.34
C TYR A 168 22.98 -18.47 0.78
N ALA A 169 22.34 -19.60 1.14
CA ALA A 169 20.99 -19.58 1.71
C ALA A 169 21.00 -18.96 3.11
N TYR A 170 19.91 -18.27 3.44
CA TYR A 170 19.62 -17.77 4.77
C TYR A 170 18.42 -18.53 5.34
N ASP A 171 18.63 -19.23 6.43
CA ASP A 171 17.66 -20.13 7.07
C ASP A 171 17.33 -19.78 8.53
N ASP A 172 18.07 -18.82 9.14
CA ASP A 172 17.80 -18.42 10.52
C ASP A 172 16.43 -17.74 10.64
N GLY A 173 15.57 -18.31 11.48
CA GLY A 173 14.18 -17.87 11.63
C GLY A 173 13.27 -18.18 10.42
N VAL A 174 13.76 -18.93 9.42
CA VAL A 174 12.97 -19.31 8.24
C VAL A 174 12.33 -20.69 8.45
N THR A 175 11.06 -20.82 8.09
CA THR A 175 10.31 -22.09 8.14
C THR A 175 9.54 -22.27 6.85
N GLN A 176 9.56 -23.49 6.30
CA GLN A 176 8.82 -23.85 5.11
C GLN A 176 7.84 -24.97 5.45
N ILE A 177 6.59 -24.81 5.04
CA ILE A 177 5.51 -25.77 5.32
C ILE A 177 4.78 -26.10 4.01
N GLY A 178 4.55 -27.38 3.83
CA GLY A 178 3.81 -27.91 2.68
C GLY A 178 4.62 -27.91 1.38
N THR A 179 3.97 -28.26 0.30
CA THR A 179 4.56 -28.24 -1.05
C THR A 179 4.03 -27.02 -1.80
N PRO A 180 4.90 -26.11 -2.30
CA PRO A 180 4.47 -24.95 -3.06
C PRO A 180 3.50 -25.33 -4.18
N GLY A 181 2.41 -24.56 -4.30
CA GLY A 181 1.30 -24.86 -5.20
C GLY A 181 0.20 -25.72 -4.60
N SER A 182 0.34 -26.17 -3.34
CA SER A 182 -0.67 -26.94 -2.62
C SER A 182 -1.28 -26.13 -1.48
N SER A 183 -2.53 -26.41 -1.15
CA SER A 183 -3.24 -25.73 -0.07
C SER A 183 -2.46 -25.77 1.25
N GLY A 184 -2.30 -24.61 1.89
CA GLY A 184 -1.60 -24.45 3.16
C GLY A 184 -0.07 -24.38 3.04
N ALA A 185 0.50 -24.41 1.84
CA ALA A 185 1.94 -24.24 1.64
C ALA A 185 2.38 -22.78 1.88
N TYR A 186 3.48 -22.60 2.60
CA TYR A 186 4.07 -21.26 2.80
C TYR A 186 5.54 -21.33 3.19
N THR A 187 6.24 -20.23 2.94
CA THR A 187 7.53 -19.92 3.56
C THR A 187 7.30 -18.78 4.56
N GLN A 188 7.88 -18.90 5.75
CA GLN A 188 7.77 -17.90 6.81
C GLN A 188 9.14 -17.47 7.29
N ILE A 189 9.32 -16.20 7.59
CA ILE A 189 10.52 -15.66 8.25
C ILE A 189 10.13 -14.90 9.52
N VAL A 190 10.77 -15.25 10.64
CA VAL A 190 10.70 -14.48 11.89
C VAL A 190 11.87 -13.50 11.87
N VAL A 191 11.55 -12.22 11.76
CA VAL A 191 12.56 -11.16 11.63
C VAL A 191 13.01 -10.69 13.01
N THR A 192 14.32 -10.67 13.24
CA THR A 192 14.94 -10.22 14.48
C THR A 192 16.00 -9.15 14.17
N ASP A 193 16.57 -8.54 15.20
CA ASP A 193 17.70 -7.62 15.04
C ASP A 193 18.98 -8.31 14.53
N LYS A 194 19.03 -9.65 14.55
CA LYS A 194 20.10 -10.44 13.98
C LYS A 194 19.91 -10.75 12.49
N THR A 195 18.72 -10.53 11.95
CA THR A 195 18.44 -10.73 10.52
C THR A 195 19.30 -9.78 9.70
N PRO A 196 19.98 -10.25 8.62
CA PRO A 196 20.79 -9.40 7.76
C PRO A 196 20.02 -8.21 7.20
N THR A 197 20.69 -7.05 7.10
CA THR A 197 20.09 -5.81 6.60
C THR A 197 19.55 -5.92 5.18
N VAL A 198 20.10 -6.82 4.38
CA VAL A 198 19.61 -7.14 3.04
C VAL A 198 19.58 -8.64 2.88
N LEU A 199 18.44 -9.16 2.47
CA LEU A 199 18.25 -10.52 1.99
C LEU A 199 17.69 -10.48 0.56
N HIS A 200 17.76 -11.60 -0.12
CA HIS A 200 17.14 -11.80 -1.43
C HIS A 200 16.14 -12.96 -1.32
N TYR A 201 14.88 -12.72 -1.71
CA TYR A 201 13.94 -13.81 -1.87
C TYR A 201 13.99 -14.33 -3.30
N MET A 202 14.24 -15.61 -3.45
CA MET A 202 14.43 -16.26 -4.74
C MET A 202 13.77 -17.63 -4.76
N CYS A 203 13.53 -18.16 -5.94
CA CYS A 203 13.13 -19.54 -6.10
C CYS A 203 14.35 -20.47 -5.94
N GLU A 204 14.20 -21.55 -5.16
CA GLU A 204 15.26 -22.55 -5.03
C GLU A 204 15.64 -23.17 -6.37
N ASN A 205 14.64 -23.54 -7.17
CA ASN A 205 14.84 -24.29 -8.41
C ASN A 205 15.25 -23.42 -9.61
N HIS A 206 14.86 -22.13 -9.61
CA HIS A 206 15.00 -21.25 -10.78
C HIS A 206 15.71 -19.95 -10.42
N PRO A 207 16.66 -19.48 -11.24
CA PRO A 207 17.39 -18.24 -10.96
C PRO A 207 16.55 -16.99 -11.24
N TYR A 208 16.78 -15.95 -10.44
CA TYR A 208 16.32 -14.59 -10.66
C TYR A 208 14.79 -14.41 -10.73
N MET A 209 14.02 -15.19 -9.97
CA MET A 209 12.56 -15.07 -9.90
C MET A 209 12.06 -14.03 -8.92
N GLY A 210 12.90 -13.55 -8.01
CA GLY A 210 12.52 -12.63 -6.94
C GLY A 210 13.27 -11.30 -6.97
N ASN A 211 13.41 -10.70 -5.79
CA ASN A 211 14.07 -9.41 -5.59
C ASN A 211 14.74 -9.36 -4.20
N SER A 212 15.09 -8.16 -3.76
CA SER A 212 15.67 -7.92 -2.45
C SER A 212 14.61 -7.64 -1.39
N ALA A 213 14.94 -8.03 -0.15
CA ALA A 213 14.24 -7.67 1.06
C ALA A 213 15.20 -6.89 1.96
N GLN A 214 14.80 -5.67 2.37
CA GLN A 214 15.60 -4.83 3.25
C GLN A 214 15.04 -4.85 4.66
N LEU A 215 15.91 -5.00 5.64
CA LEU A 215 15.54 -4.85 7.04
C LEU A 215 15.33 -3.38 7.40
N ASN A 216 14.19 -3.07 7.99
CA ASN A 216 13.86 -1.74 8.50
C ASN A 216 14.38 -1.60 9.96
N SER A 217 15.67 -1.78 10.15
CA SER A 217 16.34 -1.63 11.44
C SER A 217 17.54 -0.72 11.28
N SER A 218 17.76 0.14 12.28
CA SER A 218 19.00 0.89 12.45
C SER A 218 20.00 0.16 13.36
N ALA A 219 19.67 -1.05 13.83
CA ALA A 219 20.58 -1.84 14.63
C ALA A 219 21.80 -2.19 13.78
N VAL A 220 22.94 -1.65 14.15
CA VAL A 220 24.24 -2.17 13.68
C VAL A 220 24.40 -3.51 14.37
N ILE A 221 24.46 -4.59 13.61
CA ILE A 221 24.71 -5.93 14.13
C ILE A 221 25.99 -5.85 14.95
N THR A 222 25.89 -5.97 16.27
CA THR A 222 27.06 -6.07 17.13
C THR A 222 27.70 -7.42 16.90
N ALA A 223 28.98 -7.41 16.75
CA ALA A 223 29.85 -8.31 16.04
C ALA A 223 29.97 -9.78 16.52
N GLU A 224 29.16 -10.26 17.45
CA GLU A 224 29.34 -11.66 17.88
C GLU A 224 28.79 -12.68 16.87
N ASP A 225 27.85 -12.30 16.00
CA ASP A 225 27.24 -13.21 15.02
C ASP A 225 27.21 -12.68 13.57
N ALA A 226 27.81 -11.53 13.29
CA ALA A 226 27.83 -10.97 11.94
C ALA A 226 28.87 -11.69 11.08
N GLN A 227 28.47 -12.74 10.40
CA GLN A 227 29.24 -13.26 9.27
C GLN A 227 28.99 -12.37 8.06
N ILE A 228 29.88 -11.42 7.82
CA ILE A 228 29.87 -10.68 6.54
C ILE A 228 30.41 -11.65 5.48
N ARG A 229 29.49 -12.34 4.81
CA ARG A 229 29.80 -13.27 3.72
C ARG A 229 29.77 -12.58 2.35
N ALA A 230 30.15 -11.33 2.28
CA ALA A 230 30.23 -10.57 1.03
C ALA A 230 31.65 -10.05 0.85
N ASN A 231 32.03 -9.75 -0.38
CA ASN A 231 33.26 -9.03 -0.69
C ASN A 231 33.21 -7.65 -0.04
N PHE A 232 33.70 -7.54 1.18
CA PHE A 232 33.83 -6.28 1.89
C PHE A 232 35.09 -5.60 1.39
N CYS A 233 34.93 -4.64 0.51
CA CYS A 233 36.02 -3.83 0.02
C CYS A 233 36.07 -2.52 0.80
N VAL A 234 36.99 -2.36 1.74
CA VAL A 234 37.30 -1.05 2.34
C VAL A 234 38.37 -0.38 1.49
N LYS A 235 37.94 0.53 0.61
CA LYS A 235 38.90 1.45 -0.02
C LYS A 235 39.15 2.59 0.96
N ASN A 236 40.15 2.46 1.79
CA ASN A 236 40.55 3.54 2.70
C ASN A 236 41.95 4.03 2.33
N SER A 237 42.09 5.32 2.15
CA SER A 237 43.39 5.98 1.97
C SER A 237 44.06 6.36 3.31
N GLY A 238 43.52 5.91 4.44
CA GLY A 238 43.97 6.20 5.79
C GLY A 238 44.17 4.96 6.64
N ILE A 239 44.37 5.14 7.95
CA ILE A 239 44.58 4.10 8.92
C ILE A 239 43.23 3.57 9.40
N SER A 240 42.99 2.26 9.31
CA SER A 240 41.84 1.62 9.95
C SER A 240 42.26 1.11 11.33
N THR A 241 41.54 1.54 12.37
CA THR A 241 41.83 1.11 13.75
C THR A 241 40.74 0.13 14.19
N PHE A 242 41.18 -1.06 14.63
CA PHE A 242 40.31 -2.07 15.23
C PHE A 242 40.59 -2.13 16.72
N THR A 243 39.57 -1.94 17.55
CA THR A 243 39.67 -2.00 19.01
C THR A 243 39.21 -3.39 19.48
N GLY A 244 40.02 -4.41 19.27
CA GLY A 244 39.73 -5.78 19.66
C GLY A 244 40.64 -6.77 18.93
N ASN A 245 40.46 -8.06 19.19
CA ASN A 245 41.22 -9.10 18.51
C ASN A 245 40.74 -9.21 17.05
N VAL A 246 41.67 -9.01 16.11
CA VAL A 246 41.44 -9.25 14.69
C VAL A 246 42.11 -10.57 14.32
N ASN A 247 41.28 -11.54 13.93
CA ASN A 247 41.82 -12.81 13.40
C ASN A 247 41.72 -12.75 11.87
N ILE A 248 42.86 -12.69 11.22
CA ILE A 248 42.97 -12.65 9.76
C ILE A 248 43.57 -13.96 9.29
N SER A 249 42.77 -14.81 8.66
CA SER A 249 43.22 -16.04 8.03
C SER A 249 43.23 -15.87 6.50
N GLY A 250 44.37 -16.18 5.86
CA GLY A 250 44.49 -16.11 4.40
C GLY A 250 44.74 -14.70 3.85
N VAL A 251 45.80 -14.04 4.30
CA VAL A 251 46.25 -12.74 3.76
C VAL A 251 47.01 -12.95 2.46
N THR A 252 46.50 -12.42 1.35
CA THR A 252 47.32 -12.24 0.14
C THR A 252 47.66 -10.75 0.06
N ALA A 253 48.89 -10.38 0.39
CA ALA A 253 49.39 -9.05 0.11
C ALA A 253 49.88 -9.02 -1.34
N THR A 254 49.26 -8.24 -2.18
CA THR A 254 49.81 -7.84 -3.49
C THR A 254 50.40 -6.46 -3.35
N ASN A 255 51.69 -6.34 -3.57
CA ASN A 255 52.39 -5.05 -3.71
C ASN A 255 51.92 -4.32 -4.98
#